data_01703f79f34ce624033bde10d5c938bb
#
_entry.id   01703f79f34ce624033bde10d5c938bb
#
_cell.length_a   1.000
_cell.length_b   1.000
_cell.length_c   1.000
_cell.angle_alpha   90.00
_cell.angle_beta   90.00
_cell.angle_gamma   90.00
#
_symmetry.space_group_name_H-M   'P 1'
#
loop_
_entity.id
_entity.type
_entity.pdbx_description
1 polymer ?
#
loop_
_entity_poly.entity_id
_entity_poly.type
_entity_poly.pdbx_seq_one_letter_code
_entity_poly.pdbx_strand_id
1 'polypeptide(L)'
;MAVAKTPGSVGLISLGCAKNRVDSEILLGELARRGHAITPDMKGAETVIVNTCAFIDEAKRESIDAILEVAARKGKGVGKLLVAGCMVNRFGQELARDIPEIDGFISLDSLLEVETIVNLGGAAPPPSPSHMVFDHTAPRLLTTRGYAYLKVAEGCNNPCTFCAIPLWRGRFRSRTIASLVDEARQLEEQGVGELCL
;
A
#
# COMPACT_ATOMS: atom_id res chain seq x y z
N MET A 1 -4.96 9.51 -27.88
CA MET A 1 -5.13 10.41 -26.73
C MET A 1 -5.96 9.65 -25.69
N ALA A 2 -5.36 9.19 -24.60
CA ALA A 2 -6.12 8.55 -23.53
C ALA A 2 -6.97 9.63 -22.85
N VAL A 3 -8.28 9.45 -22.83
CA VAL A 3 -9.21 10.32 -22.07
C VAL A 3 -8.82 10.18 -20.59
N ALA A 4 -8.35 11.26 -19.99
CA ALA A 4 -8.12 11.27 -18.55
C ALA A 4 -9.48 11.00 -17.88
N LYS A 5 -9.60 9.83 -17.24
CA LYS A 5 -10.80 9.48 -16.48
C LYS A 5 -10.93 10.45 -15.31
N THR A 6 -12.14 10.95 -15.05
CA THR A 6 -12.41 11.82 -13.90
C THR A 6 -12.00 11.09 -12.62
N PRO A 7 -11.26 11.76 -11.69
CA PRO A 7 -10.89 11.15 -10.43
C PRO A 7 -12.12 10.66 -9.66
N GLY A 8 -12.08 9.41 -9.22
CA GLY A 8 -13.18 8.78 -8.47
C GLY A 8 -12.93 8.74 -6.97
N SER A 9 -13.87 8.13 -6.23
CA SER A 9 -13.70 7.90 -4.79
C SER A 9 -12.89 6.63 -4.52
N VAL A 10 -11.94 6.71 -3.59
CA VAL A 10 -11.07 5.60 -3.22
C VAL A 10 -11.15 5.35 -1.72
N GLY A 11 -11.49 4.11 -1.35
CA GLY A 11 -11.36 3.60 0.00
C GLY A 11 -10.12 2.72 0.14
N LEU A 12 -9.52 2.69 1.34
CA LEU A 12 -8.36 1.85 1.62
C LEU A 12 -8.51 1.11 2.94
N ILE A 13 -8.31 -0.21 2.89
CA ILE A 13 -8.19 -1.09 4.05
C ILE A 13 -6.69 -1.36 4.24
N SER A 14 -6.14 -0.89 5.37
CA SER A 14 -4.71 -1.05 5.69
C SER A 14 -4.53 -2.12 6.75
N LEU A 15 -3.89 -3.23 6.40
CA LEU A 15 -3.64 -4.37 7.28
C LEU A 15 -2.14 -4.51 7.57
N GLY A 16 -1.82 -5.22 8.65
CA GLY A 16 -0.46 -5.60 9.00
C GLY A 16 0.28 -4.59 9.87
N CYS A 17 1.53 -4.26 9.53
CA CYS A 17 2.47 -3.58 10.40
C CYS A 17 2.60 -2.06 10.11
N ALA A 18 3.41 -1.37 10.95
CA ALA A 18 3.75 0.05 10.76
C ALA A 18 4.30 0.38 9.37
N LYS A 19 5.11 -0.50 8.77
CA LYS A 19 5.61 -0.30 7.40
C LYS A 19 4.48 -0.29 6.36
N ASN A 20 3.51 -1.22 6.47
CA ASN A 20 2.33 -1.23 5.61
C ASN A 20 1.48 0.03 5.78
N ARG A 21 1.40 0.58 7.00
CA ARG A 21 0.69 1.84 7.22
C ARG A 21 1.35 3.00 6.46
N VAL A 22 2.68 3.13 6.53
CA VAL A 22 3.40 4.14 5.73
C VAL A 22 3.17 3.93 4.23
N ASP A 23 3.22 2.68 3.76
CA ASP A 23 2.92 2.36 2.36
C ASP A 23 1.48 2.76 1.98
N SER A 24 0.50 2.53 2.86
CA SER A 24 -0.89 2.99 2.70
C SER A 24 -1.00 4.51 2.63
N GLU A 25 -0.29 5.23 3.49
CA GLU A 25 -0.30 6.69 3.50
C GLU A 25 0.34 7.30 2.25
N ILE A 26 1.36 6.64 1.68
CA ILE A 26 1.95 7.01 0.38
C ILE A 26 0.92 6.78 -0.75
N LEU A 27 0.26 5.63 -0.78
CA LEU A 27 -0.81 5.35 -1.76
C LEU A 27 -1.92 6.40 -1.72
N LEU A 28 -2.41 6.71 -0.52
CA LEU A 28 -3.45 7.72 -0.32
C LEU A 28 -2.97 9.12 -0.69
N GLY A 29 -1.73 9.47 -0.34
CA GLY A 29 -1.13 10.75 -0.67
C GLY A 29 -1.01 10.96 -2.17
N GLU A 30 -0.56 9.95 -2.92
CA GLU A 30 -0.45 10.01 -4.38
C GLU A 30 -1.84 10.15 -5.02
N LEU A 31 -2.82 9.38 -4.58
CA LEU A 31 -4.19 9.46 -5.09
C LEU A 31 -4.85 10.81 -4.78
N ALA A 32 -4.69 11.34 -3.56
CA ALA A 32 -5.20 12.65 -3.19
C ALA A 32 -4.55 13.78 -4.03
N ARG A 33 -3.24 13.69 -4.26
CA ARG A 33 -2.50 14.62 -5.13
C ARG A 33 -3.01 14.61 -6.58
N ARG A 34 -3.55 13.49 -7.03
CA ARG A 34 -4.15 13.30 -8.37
C ARG A 34 -5.64 13.67 -8.39
N GLY A 35 -6.20 14.13 -7.28
CA GLY A 35 -7.58 14.61 -7.18
C GLY A 35 -8.63 13.55 -6.82
N HIS A 36 -8.22 12.33 -6.49
CA HIS A 36 -9.16 11.32 -6.01
C HIS A 36 -9.73 11.68 -4.63
N ALA A 37 -11.03 11.47 -4.44
CA ALA A 37 -11.68 11.65 -3.15
C ALA A 37 -11.38 10.44 -2.25
N ILE A 38 -10.65 10.65 -1.17
CA ILE A 38 -10.37 9.59 -0.21
C ILE A 38 -11.56 9.47 0.75
N THR A 39 -12.11 8.26 0.87
CA THR A 39 -13.28 7.99 1.72
C THR A 39 -13.01 6.89 2.75
N PRO A 40 -13.44 7.06 4.00
CA PRO A 40 -13.45 5.97 4.97
C PRO A 40 -14.61 4.98 4.75
N ASP A 41 -15.62 5.37 3.98
CA ASP A 41 -16.75 4.49 3.65
C ASP A 41 -16.43 3.66 2.41
N MET A 42 -16.29 2.35 2.62
CA MET A 42 -16.06 1.39 1.55
C MET A 42 -17.31 1.12 0.72
N LYS A 43 -18.51 1.44 1.26
CA LYS A 43 -19.78 1.28 0.54
C LYS A 43 -19.96 2.47 -0.40
N GLY A 44 -20.02 2.17 -1.68
CA GLY A 44 -20.13 3.21 -2.71
C GLY A 44 -18.81 3.80 -3.18
N ALA A 45 -17.67 3.29 -2.71
CA ALA A 45 -16.37 3.67 -3.24
C ALA A 45 -16.20 3.14 -4.67
N GLU A 46 -15.77 4.00 -5.61
CA GLU A 46 -15.48 3.55 -6.98
C GLU A 46 -14.32 2.54 -7.01
N THR A 47 -13.34 2.72 -6.12
CA THR A 47 -12.22 1.79 -5.98
C THR A 47 -11.96 1.51 -4.50
N VAL A 48 -11.77 0.26 -4.15
CA VAL A 48 -11.29 -0.15 -2.82
C VAL A 48 -9.93 -0.82 -2.97
N ILE A 49 -8.95 -0.33 -2.21
CA ILE A 49 -7.60 -0.90 -2.14
C ILE A 49 -7.46 -1.66 -0.83
N VAL A 50 -7.04 -2.93 -0.87
CA VAL A 50 -6.68 -3.71 0.31
C VAL A 50 -5.17 -3.83 0.38
N ASN A 51 -4.53 -3.10 1.30
CA ASN A 51 -3.09 -3.21 1.54
C ASN A 51 -2.82 -4.34 2.53
N THR A 52 -2.15 -5.39 2.07
CA THR A 52 -2.11 -6.72 2.66
C THR A 52 -0.79 -7.03 3.35
N CYS A 53 -0.85 -7.95 4.31
CA CYS A 53 0.31 -8.51 4.99
C CYS A 53 0.53 -9.99 4.59
N ALA A 54 1.81 -10.41 4.50
CA ALA A 54 2.19 -11.79 4.17
C ALA A 54 3.16 -12.40 5.19
N PHE A 55 3.28 -11.81 6.40
CA PHE A 55 4.35 -12.19 7.34
C PHE A 55 3.99 -13.45 8.14
N ILE A 56 2.89 -13.42 8.88
CA ILE A 56 2.41 -14.54 9.69
C ILE A 56 1.09 -15.08 9.13
N ASP A 57 0.72 -16.31 9.51
CA ASP A 57 -0.46 -16.98 8.93
C ASP A 57 -1.76 -16.27 9.30
N GLU A 58 -1.88 -15.74 10.51
CA GLU A 58 -3.03 -14.95 10.95
C GLU A 58 -3.21 -13.70 10.09
N ALA A 59 -2.13 -12.95 9.83
CA ALA A 59 -2.19 -11.77 8.99
C ALA A 59 -2.47 -12.08 7.52
N LYS A 60 -2.03 -13.25 7.03
CA LYS A 60 -2.40 -13.74 5.69
C LYS A 60 -3.88 -14.05 5.60
N ARG A 61 -4.46 -14.73 6.60
CA ARG A 61 -5.90 -15.02 6.67
C ARG A 61 -6.72 -13.73 6.71
N GLU A 62 -6.38 -12.81 7.63
CA GLU A 62 -7.01 -11.49 7.71
C GLU A 62 -7.00 -10.76 6.35
N SER A 63 -5.86 -10.81 5.65
CA SER A 63 -5.73 -10.18 4.33
C SER A 63 -6.62 -10.84 3.28
N ILE A 64 -6.69 -12.18 3.25
CA ILE A 64 -7.55 -12.92 2.32
C ILE A 64 -9.03 -12.66 2.66
N ASP A 65 -9.41 -12.70 3.92
CA ASP A 65 -10.80 -12.46 4.36
C ASP A 65 -11.25 -11.05 3.96
N ALA A 66 -10.39 -10.03 4.15
CA ALA A 66 -10.68 -8.67 3.72
C ALA A 66 -10.84 -8.55 2.19
N ILE A 67 -9.98 -9.22 1.42
CA ILE A 67 -10.10 -9.25 -0.05
C ILE A 67 -11.43 -9.88 -0.47
N LEU A 68 -11.79 -11.03 0.10
CA LEU A 68 -13.03 -11.74 -0.22
C LEU A 68 -14.27 -10.94 0.20
N GLU A 69 -14.22 -10.25 1.34
CA GLU A 69 -15.32 -9.37 1.78
C GLU A 69 -15.55 -8.23 0.77
N VAL A 70 -14.48 -7.60 0.28
CA VAL A 70 -14.59 -6.55 -0.75
C VAL A 70 -15.05 -7.14 -2.08
N ALA A 71 -14.51 -8.29 -2.50
CA ALA A 71 -14.91 -9.00 -3.71
C ALA A 71 -16.41 -9.33 -3.74
N ALA A 72 -16.97 -9.78 -2.62
CA ALA A 72 -18.40 -10.06 -2.50
C ALA A 72 -19.33 -8.82 -2.64
N ARG A 73 -18.76 -7.62 -2.46
CA ARG A 73 -19.45 -6.34 -2.62
C ARG A 73 -19.26 -5.70 -3.99
N LYS A 74 -18.43 -6.28 -4.85
CA LYS A 74 -18.18 -5.78 -6.20
C LYS A 74 -19.47 -5.78 -7.01
N GLY A 75 -19.74 -4.66 -7.67
CA GLY A 75 -21.01 -4.42 -8.38
C GLY A 75 -22.23 -4.14 -7.47
N LYS A 76 -22.05 -4.16 -6.14
CA LYS A 76 -23.09 -3.84 -5.13
C LYS A 76 -22.66 -2.71 -4.20
N GLY A 77 -21.94 -1.74 -4.72
CA GLY A 77 -21.43 -0.60 -3.96
C GLY A 77 -19.90 -0.45 -3.99
N VAL A 78 -19.17 -1.43 -4.52
CA VAL A 78 -17.74 -1.33 -4.84
C VAL A 78 -17.58 -1.48 -6.35
N GLY A 79 -16.90 -0.53 -7.00
CA GLY A 79 -16.65 -0.59 -8.44
C GLY A 79 -15.45 -1.46 -8.79
N LYS A 80 -14.28 -1.17 -8.21
CA LYS A 80 -13.03 -1.90 -8.42
C LYS A 80 -12.43 -2.37 -7.10
N LEU A 81 -11.81 -3.55 -7.14
CA LEU A 81 -10.98 -4.11 -6.07
C LEU A 81 -9.52 -4.15 -6.52
N LEU A 82 -8.66 -3.43 -5.80
CA LEU A 82 -7.21 -3.50 -5.98
C LEU A 82 -6.57 -4.10 -4.73
N VAL A 83 -5.52 -4.89 -4.93
CA VAL A 83 -4.74 -5.47 -3.84
C VAL A 83 -3.33 -4.91 -3.85
N ALA A 84 -2.82 -4.52 -2.68
CA ALA A 84 -1.50 -3.92 -2.50
C ALA A 84 -0.69 -4.66 -1.42
N GLY A 85 0.60 -4.37 -1.34
CA GLY A 85 1.45 -4.71 -0.21
C GLY A 85 2.20 -6.03 -0.33
N CYS A 86 2.66 -6.53 0.82
CA CYS A 86 3.59 -7.66 0.88
C CYS A 86 3.06 -8.94 0.24
N MET A 87 1.73 -9.17 0.31
CA MET A 87 1.12 -10.36 -0.28
C MET A 87 1.20 -10.33 -1.81
N VAL A 88 1.11 -9.16 -2.43
CA VAL A 88 1.26 -9.00 -3.88
C VAL A 88 2.65 -9.41 -4.34
N ASN A 89 3.71 -8.95 -3.65
CA ASN A 89 5.08 -9.31 -4.00
C ASN A 89 5.38 -10.80 -3.83
N ARG A 90 4.63 -11.49 -2.98
CA ARG A 90 4.85 -12.91 -2.69
C ARG A 90 3.91 -13.84 -3.45
N PHE A 91 2.64 -13.55 -3.46
CA PHE A 91 1.55 -14.43 -3.88
C PHE A 91 0.64 -13.78 -4.93
N GLY A 92 1.10 -12.73 -5.61
CA GLY A 92 0.26 -11.97 -6.55
C GLY A 92 -0.33 -12.84 -7.66
N GLN A 93 0.46 -13.78 -8.21
CA GLN A 93 -0.01 -14.66 -9.28
C GLN A 93 -1.02 -15.70 -8.79
N GLU A 94 -0.83 -16.24 -7.58
CA GLU A 94 -1.81 -17.13 -6.94
C GLU A 94 -3.12 -16.38 -6.67
N LEU A 95 -3.03 -15.16 -6.12
CA LEU A 95 -4.21 -14.32 -5.89
C LEU A 95 -4.96 -14.02 -7.20
N ALA A 96 -4.23 -13.71 -8.28
CA ALA A 96 -4.86 -13.44 -9.58
C ALA A 96 -5.57 -14.66 -10.17
N ARG A 97 -5.05 -15.86 -9.93
CA ARG A 97 -5.65 -17.11 -10.39
C ARG A 97 -6.86 -17.51 -9.54
N ASP A 98 -6.74 -17.35 -8.20
CA ASP A 98 -7.70 -17.90 -7.25
C ASP A 98 -8.83 -16.90 -6.91
N ILE A 99 -8.63 -15.59 -7.13
CA ILE A 99 -9.61 -14.52 -6.89
C ILE A 99 -9.71 -13.61 -8.14
N PRO A 100 -10.43 -14.05 -9.18
CA PRO A 100 -10.55 -13.30 -10.45
C PRO A 100 -11.30 -11.96 -10.33
N GLU A 101 -11.94 -11.69 -9.19
CA GLU A 101 -12.59 -10.41 -8.88
C GLU A 101 -11.60 -9.26 -8.68
N ILE A 102 -10.31 -9.54 -8.47
CA ILE A 102 -9.27 -8.51 -8.31
C ILE A 102 -9.02 -7.84 -9.66
N ASP A 103 -9.20 -6.52 -9.73
CA ASP A 103 -9.02 -5.73 -10.95
C ASP A 103 -7.57 -5.28 -11.17
N GLY A 104 -6.74 -5.33 -10.14
CA GLY A 104 -5.33 -4.95 -10.28
C GLY A 104 -4.51 -5.13 -9.02
N PHE A 105 -3.19 -5.13 -9.20
CA PHE A 105 -2.21 -5.40 -8.16
C PHE A 105 -1.19 -4.26 -8.07
N ILE A 106 -0.91 -3.82 -6.85
CA ILE A 106 0.06 -2.76 -6.53
C ILE A 106 1.19 -3.38 -5.72
N SER A 107 2.36 -3.55 -6.36
CA SER A 107 3.54 -4.04 -5.66
C SER A 107 4.14 -2.99 -4.73
N LEU A 108 5.05 -3.42 -3.83
CA LEU A 108 5.79 -2.51 -2.96
C LEU A 108 6.66 -1.50 -3.74
N ASP A 109 7.00 -1.80 -4.99
CA ASP A 109 7.78 -0.91 -5.85
C ASP A 109 6.94 0.05 -6.68
N SER A 110 5.62 -0.21 -6.81
CA SER A 110 4.71 0.56 -7.67
C SER A 110 3.72 1.45 -6.91
N LEU A 111 4.02 1.82 -5.66
CA LEU A 111 3.10 2.64 -4.85
C LEU A 111 2.78 4.00 -5.50
N LEU A 112 3.75 4.64 -6.16
CA LEU A 112 3.55 5.92 -6.84
C LEU A 112 2.90 5.78 -8.23
N GLU A 113 2.75 4.55 -8.73
CA GLU A 113 2.06 4.25 -9.98
C GLU A 113 0.58 3.93 -9.77
N VAL A 114 0.10 4.08 -8.54
CA VAL A 114 -1.26 3.68 -8.11
C VAL A 114 -2.36 4.29 -8.98
N GLU A 115 -2.22 5.55 -9.41
CA GLU A 115 -3.21 6.17 -10.31
C GLU A 115 -3.35 5.43 -11.63
N THR A 116 -2.23 5.03 -12.24
CA THR A 116 -2.24 4.27 -13.49
C THR A 116 -2.95 2.93 -13.27
N ILE A 117 -2.68 2.26 -12.14
CA ILE A 117 -3.29 0.98 -11.80
C ILE A 117 -4.79 1.15 -11.49
N VAL A 118 -5.20 2.22 -10.81
CA VAL A 118 -6.61 2.56 -10.58
C VAL A 118 -7.36 2.73 -11.91
N ASN A 119 -6.75 3.39 -12.89
CA ASN A 119 -7.40 3.67 -14.16
C ASN A 119 -7.42 2.46 -15.11
N LEU A 120 -6.32 1.75 -15.24
CA LEU A 120 -6.11 0.72 -16.25
C LEU A 120 -6.13 -0.71 -15.72
N GLY A 121 -6.08 -0.89 -14.39
CA GLY A 121 -5.74 -2.16 -13.78
C GLY A 121 -4.24 -2.42 -13.81
N GLY A 122 -3.81 -3.47 -13.14
CA GLY A 122 -2.39 -3.88 -13.07
C GLY A 122 -2.28 -5.39 -12.96
N ALA A 123 -1.46 -5.99 -13.83
CA ALA A 123 -1.20 -7.42 -13.74
C ALA A 123 -0.48 -7.78 -12.43
N ALA A 124 -0.73 -8.98 -11.92
CA ALA A 124 0.00 -9.49 -10.79
C ALA A 124 1.49 -9.66 -11.15
N PRO A 125 2.41 -9.03 -10.40
CA PRO A 125 3.83 -9.21 -10.64
C PRO A 125 4.27 -10.65 -10.30
N PRO A 126 5.35 -11.15 -10.90
CA PRO A 126 5.98 -12.37 -10.42
C PRO A 126 6.48 -12.17 -8.99
N PRO A 127 6.56 -13.24 -8.17
CA PRO A 127 7.12 -13.13 -6.83
C PRO A 127 8.54 -12.58 -6.89
N SER A 128 8.77 -11.45 -6.24
CA SER A 128 10.08 -10.79 -6.25
C SER A 128 10.28 -9.93 -5.00
N PRO A 129 11.52 -9.85 -4.49
CA PRO A 129 11.85 -8.89 -3.44
C PRO A 129 11.73 -7.47 -3.96
N SER A 130 11.17 -6.57 -3.14
CA SER A 130 11.19 -5.14 -3.43
C SER A 130 12.61 -4.58 -3.40
N HIS A 131 12.90 -3.61 -4.26
CA HIS A 131 14.16 -2.88 -4.31
C HIS A 131 13.99 -1.38 -4.04
N MET A 132 12.76 -0.91 -3.84
CA MET A 132 12.46 0.49 -3.56
C MET A 132 12.57 0.84 -2.07
N VAL A 133 12.94 2.08 -1.80
CA VAL A 133 12.73 2.78 -0.53
C VAL A 133 12.28 4.19 -0.84
N PHE A 134 11.09 4.54 -0.42
CA PHE A 134 10.53 5.88 -0.62
C PHE A 134 11.11 6.84 0.40
N ASP A 135 11.34 8.08 -0.02
CA ASP A 135 11.89 9.16 0.80
C ASP A 135 10.85 10.27 1.09
N HIS A 136 11.31 11.38 1.65
CA HIS A 136 10.47 12.53 2.01
C HIS A 136 9.75 13.21 0.83
N THR A 137 10.12 12.91 -0.40
CA THR A 137 9.45 13.46 -1.60
C THR A 137 8.19 12.69 -1.97
N ALA A 138 8.03 11.47 -1.45
CA ALA A 138 6.81 10.71 -1.65
C ALA A 138 5.63 11.38 -0.89
N PRO A 139 4.52 11.67 -1.57
CA PRO A 139 3.37 12.27 -0.91
C PRO A 139 2.80 11.34 0.16
N ARG A 140 2.43 11.87 1.31
CA ARG A 140 1.79 11.11 2.40
C ARG A 140 0.50 11.77 2.84
N LEU A 141 -0.57 11.00 2.93
CA LEU A 141 -1.80 11.37 3.62
C LEU A 141 -1.88 10.59 4.94
N LEU A 142 -1.66 11.27 6.06
CA LEU A 142 -1.62 10.64 7.38
C LEU A 142 -2.97 10.02 7.74
N THR A 143 -2.92 8.80 8.26
CA THR A 143 -4.10 8.05 8.73
C THR A 143 -4.28 8.11 10.24
N THR A 144 -3.31 8.67 10.97
CA THR A 144 -3.33 8.87 12.41
C THR A 144 -3.25 10.36 12.77
N ARG A 145 -3.75 10.72 13.96
CA ARG A 145 -3.60 12.06 14.52
C ARG A 145 -2.62 12.02 15.69
N GLY A 146 -1.75 13.02 15.75
CA GLY A 146 -0.82 13.21 16.86
C GLY A 146 0.47 12.39 16.79
N TYR A 147 0.51 11.28 16.08
CA TYR A 147 1.74 10.51 15.85
C TYR A 147 1.86 10.03 14.41
N ALA A 148 3.09 9.76 13.97
CA ALA A 148 3.37 9.16 12.67
C ALA A 148 4.53 8.16 12.74
N TYR A 149 4.51 7.15 11.86
CA TYR A 149 5.67 6.30 11.67
C TYR A 149 6.66 6.94 10.69
N LEU A 150 7.93 7.02 11.10
CA LEU A 150 9.03 7.44 10.23
C LEU A 150 9.82 6.22 9.77
N LYS A 151 9.60 5.78 8.54
CA LYS A 151 10.27 4.60 7.98
C LYS A 151 11.73 4.93 7.64
N VAL A 152 12.67 4.51 8.50
CA VAL A 152 14.11 4.84 8.37
C VAL A 152 14.85 3.94 7.38
N ALA A 153 14.36 2.72 7.17
CA ALA A 153 14.96 1.73 6.28
C ALA A 153 13.94 0.74 5.75
N GLU A 154 14.29 0.01 4.71
CA GLU A 154 13.50 -1.06 4.12
C GLU A 154 14.34 -2.33 3.96
N GLY A 155 13.67 -3.51 4.05
CA GLY A 155 14.32 -4.79 3.87
C GLY A 155 15.19 -5.25 5.05
N CYS A 156 15.87 -6.39 4.90
CA CYS A 156 16.77 -6.94 5.92
C CYS A 156 17.81 -7.89 5.28
N ASN A 157 19.04 -7.88 5.80
CA ASN A 157 20.12 -8.79 5.35
C ASN A 157 20.35 -9.98 6.29
N ASN A 158 19.64 -10.06 7.42
CA ASN A 158 19.80 -11.16 8.35
C ASN A 158 19.20 -12.47 7.77
N PRO A 159 19.93 -13.60 7.80
CA PRO A 159 19.48 -14.87 7.27
C PRO A 159 18.68 -15.68 8.31
N CYS A 160 17.76 -15.07 9.04
CA CYS A 160 16.94 -15.77 10.03
C CYS A 160 16.05 -16.82 9.33
N THR A 161 16.13 -18.08 9.75
CA THR A 161 15.46 -19.19 9.09
C THR A 161 13.92 -19.12 9.09
N PHE A 162 13.34 -18.39 10.05
CA PHE A 162 11.90 -18.20 10.19
C PHE A 162 11.38 -16.91 9.54
N CYS A 163 12.28 -16.01 9.11
CA CYS A 163 11.90 -14.67 8.67
C CYS A 163 11.90 -14.58 7.14
N ALA A 164 10.77 -14.19 6.61
CA ALA A 164 10.57 -14.08 5.18
C ALA A 164 10.69 -12.63 4.65
N ILE A 165 11.05 -11.64 5.50
CA ILE A 165 11.17 -10.23 5.09
C ILE A 165 12.11 -10.05 3.89
N PRO A 166 13.31 -10.68 3.82
CA PRO A 166 14.18 -10.53 2.66
C PRO A 166 13.56 -10.99 1.33
N LEU A 167 12.58 -11.91 1.39
CA LEU A 167 11.98 -12.49 0.18
C LEU A 167 11.04 -11.53 -0.56
N TRP A 168 10.42 -10.56 0.15
CA TRP A 168 9.51 -9.60 -0.51
C TRP A 168 9.79 -8.14 -0.21
N ARG A 169 10.37 -7.80 0.98
CA ARG A 169 10.86 -6.44 1.22
C ARG A 169 12.32 -6.24 0.81
N GLY A 170 12.99 -7.32 0.38
CA GLY A 170 14.32 -7.30 -0.19
C GLY A 170 15.44 -7.08 0.82
N ARG A 171 16.62 -6.72 0.29
CA ARG A 171 17.81 -6.43 1.09
C ARG A 171 17.65 -5.12 1.87
N PHE A 172 18.39 -5.00 2.96
CA PHE A 172 18.42 -3.77 3.77
C PHE A 172 18.88 -2.57 2.95
N ARG A 173 18.07 -1.51 2.98
CA ARG A 173 18.35 -0.20 2.36
C ARG A 173 17.96 0.88 3.35
N SER A 174 18.94 1.69 3.78
CA SER A 174 18.71 2.83 4.67
C SER A 174 18.42 4.08 3.86
N ARG A 175 17.59 4.94 4.41
CA ARG A 175 17.42 6.32 3.93
C ARG A 175 18.59 7.17 4.42
N THR A 176 18.82 8.31 3.77
CA THR A 176 19.79 9.31 4.24
C THR A 176 19.25 10.07 5.45
N ILE A 177 20.15 10.53 6.32
CA ILE A 177 19.78 11.35 7.49
C ILE A 177 19.06 12.63 7.04
N ALA A 178 19.51 13.27 5.98
CA ALA A 178 18.89 14.48 5.43
C ALA A 178 17.41 14.21 5.06
N SER A 179 17.14 13.14 4.30
CA SER A 179 15.77 12.75 3.93
C SER A 179 14.87 12.47 5.15
N LEU A 180 15.43 11.86 6.20
CA LEU A 180 14.67 11.59 7.43
C LEU A 180 14.34 12.87 8.20
N VAL A 181 15.29 13.80 8.29
CA VAL A 181 15.08 15.10 8.93
C VAL A 181 14.05 15.93 8.18
N ASP A 182 14.11 15.91 6.84
CA ASP A 182 13.15 16.67 6.01
C ASP A 182 11.74 16.08 6.16
N GLU A 183 11.57 14.75 6.19
CA GLU A 183 10.26 14.14 6.47
C GLU A 183 9.78 14.44 7.89
N ALA A 184 10.66 14.39 8.89
CA ALA A 184 10.30 14.71 10.26
C ALA A 184 9.74 16.14 10.40
N ARG A 185 10.37 17.12 9.74
CA ARG A 185 9.89 18.51 9.68
C ARG A 185 8.52 18.63 8.98
N GLN A 186 8.35 17.96 7.85
CA GLN A 186 7.07 17.93 7.15
C GLN A 186 5.95 17.33 8.01
N LEU A 187 6.24 16.30 8.80
CA LEU A 187 5.29 15.68 9.71
C LEU A 187 4.96 16.62 10.89
N GLU A 188 5.96 17.31 11.46
CA GLU A 188 5.77 18.34 12.49
C GLU A 188 4.87 19.48 11.98
N GLU A 189 5.11 19.98 10.77
CA GLU A 189 4.29 20.99 10.13
C GLU A 189 2.82 20.55 9.93
N GLN A 190 2.58 19.25 9.79
CA GLN A 190 1.24 18.65 9.73
C GLN A 190 0.61 18.42 11.10
N GLY A 191 1.27 18.84 12.21
CA GLY A 191 0.77 18.73 13.57
C GLY A 191 1.07 17.39 14.25
N VAL A 192 2.03 16.61 13.76
CA VAL A 192 2.49 15.38 14.41
C VAL A 192 3.37 15.74 15.62
N GLY A 193 2.98 15.27 16.80
CA GLY A 193 3.71 15.49 18.06
C GLY A 193 4.64 14.35 18.46
N GLU A 194 4.50 13.17 17.84
CA GLU A 194 5.30 11.97 18.17
C GLU A 194 5.71 11.23 16.89
N LEU A 195 6.99 10.87 16.80
CA LEU A 195 7.53 10.04 15.71
C LEU A 195 7.91 8.66 16.24
N CYS A 196 7.32 7.61 15.64
CA CYS A 196 7.68 6.22 15.88
C CYS A 196 8.66 5.74 14.79
N LEU A 197 9.87 5.28 15.17
CA LEU A 197 10.93 4.82 14.28
C LEU A 197 10.85 3.31 14.03
#